data_9ad6b2d60bf753a9eebf57f734f35f3d
#
_entry.id   9ad6b2d60bf753a9eebf57f734f35f3d
#
_cell.length_a   1.000
_cell.length_b   1.000
_cell.length_c   1.000
_cell.angle_alpha   90.00
_cell.angle_beta   90.00
_cell.angle_gamma   90.00
#
_symmetry.space_group_name_H-M   'P 1'
#
loop_
_entity.id
_entity.type
_entity.pdbx_description
1 polymer ?
#
loop_
_entity_poly.entity_id
_entity_poly.type
_entity_poly.pdbx_seq_one_letter_code
_entity_poly.pdbx_strand_id
1 'polypeptide(L)'
;MTFIDPKQFNADRIEKSLGFLSILGNSYNKKTLLEAGINRADYFIAAHQNDENNLVSCQIAKFINSDIKVITLLNSKKNREIFLNDDFDYMVDYDEILGNSINSYISDYSNMNIFTDNDNYTEIRIMSAGTDSRIIGKSVSEIELPNNSKVIAIISSSGNISHNFSNTINLSLIHISE
;
A
#
# COMPACT_ATOMS: atom_id res chain seq x y z
N MET A 1 12.54 15.20 -9.38
CA MET A 1 11.43 15.17 -8.40
C MET A 1 11.40 16.51 -7.68
N THR A 2 10.21 17.10 -7.47
CA THR A 2 10.02 18.38 -6.77
C THR A 2 9.13 18.14 -5.57
N PHE A 3 9.50 18.71 -4.42
CA PHE A 3 8.67 18.68 -3.22
C PHE A 3 7.97 20.02 -3.01
N ILE A 4 6.79 19.98 -2.42
CA ILE A 4 6.05 21.17 -2.00
C ILE A 4 5.73 21.01 -0.52
N ASP A 5 6.15 21.93 0.30
CA ASP A 5 5.81 21.96 1.73
C ASP A 5 5.57 23.42 2.19
N PRO A 6 4.55 23.68 3.01
CA PRO A 6 4.28 25.02 3.51
C PRO A 6 5.26 25.50 4.59
N LYS A 7 6.09 24.59 5.11
CA LYS A 7 7.04 24.91 6.20
C LYS A 7 8.47 24.98 5.67
N GLN A 8 9.11 26.12 5.79
CA GLN A 8 10.50 26.34 5.38
C GLN A 8 11.47 25.29 5.94
N PHE A 9 11.30 24.93 7.21
CA PHE A 9 12.13 23.91 7.86
C PHE A 9 12.10 22.56 7.14
N ASN A 10 10.94 22.13 6.67
CA ASN A 10 10.81 20.86 5.94
C ASN A 10 11.43 20.97 4.54
N ALA A 11 11.20 22.09 3.85
CA ALA A 11 11.79 22.37 2.55
C ALA A 11 13.31 22.29 2.61
N ASP A 12 13.94 23.00 3.54
CA ASP A 12 15.39 23.02 3.74
C ASP A 12 15.95 21.63 4.08
N ARG A 13 15.21 20.85 4.89
CA ARG A 13 15.61 19.50 5.27
C ARG A 13 15.60 18.56 4.08
N ILE A 14 14.58 18.64 3.23
CA ILE A 14 14.44 17.80 2.03
C ILE A 14 15.57 18.11 1.05
N GLU A 15 15.85 19.38 0.78
CA GLU A 15 16.95 19.80 -0.09
C GLU A 15 18.30 19.29 0.40
N LYS A 16 18.57 19.44 1.71
CA LYS A 16 19.84 19.02 2.31
C LYS A 16 20.01 17.50 2.36
N SER A 17 18.96 16.75 2.65
CA SER A 17 19.06 15.31 2.85
C SER A 17 18.90 14.49 1.58
N LEU A 18 18.10 14.96 0.63
CA LEU A 18 17.75 14.22 -0.57
C LEU A 18 18.24 14.87 -1.87
N GLY A 19 18.70 16.13 -1.82
CA GLY A 19 19.18 16.87 -2.99
C GLY A 19 18.08 17.21 -4.01
N PHE A 20 16.79 17.14 -3.61
CA PHE A 20 15.68 17.46 -4.48
C PHE A 20 15.25 18.92 -4.34
N LEU A 21 14.75 19.49 -5.44
CA LEU A 21 14.16 20.83 -5.42
C LEU A 21 12.95 20.86 -4.50
N SER A 22 12.90 21.84 -3.62
CA SER A 22 11.78 22.09 -2.73
C SER A 22 11.17 23.46 -3.00
N ILE A 23 9.85 23.54 -3.02
CA ILE A 23 9.09 24.77 -3.20
C ILE A 23 8.28 25.03 -1.94
N LEU A 24 8.47 26.21 -1.38
CA LEU A 24 7.70 26.67 -0.23
C LEU A 24 6.31 27.09 -0.67
N GLY A 25 5.29 26.39 -0.20
CA GLY A 25 3.90 26.69 -0.53
C GLY A 25 2.96 25.56 -0.23
N ASN A 26 1.70 25.78 -0.57
CA ASN A 26 0.64 24.79 -0.40
C ASN A 26 0.35 24.07 -1.71
N SER A 27 0.27 22.74 -1.69
CA SER A 27 -0.01 21.92 -2.88
C SER A 27 -1.45 22.08 -3.41
N TYR A 28 -2.38 22.59 -2.61
CA TYR A 28 -3.72 22.96 -3.05
C TYR A 28 -3.81 24.39 -3.66
N ASN A 29 -2.65 25.03 -3.92
CA ASN A 29 -2.58 26.30 -4.62
C ASN A 29 -2.11 26.08 -6.05
N LYS A 30 -2.94 26.44 -7.03
CA LYS A 30 -2.64 26.28 -8.46
C LYS A 30 -1.30 26.91 -8.86
N LYS A 31 -0.96 28.09 -8.34
CA LYS A 31 0.30 28.78 -8.65
C LYS A 31 1.49 27.97 -8.19
N THR A 32 1.45 27.45 -6.95
CA THR A 32 2.51 26.59 -6.41
C THR A 32 2.72 25.33 -7.23
N LEU A 33 1.63 24.68 -7.67
CA LEU A 33 1.71 23.49 -8.53
C LEU A 33 2.33 23.81 -9.90
N LEU A 34 1.98 24.97 -10.48
CA LEU A 34 2.58 25.39 -11.73
C LEU A 34 4.08 25.70 -11.59
N GLU A 35 4.49 26.35 -10.51
CA GLU A 35 5.91 26.61 -10.18
C GLU A 35 6.68 25.30 -9.95
N ALA A 36 6.02 24.28 -9.38
CA ALA A 36 6.56 22.93 -9.20
C ALA A 36 6.70 22.13 -10.52
N GLY A 37 6.11 22.63 -11.61
CA GLY A 37 6.21 22.01 -12.91
C GLY A 37 5.18 20.92 -13.17
N ILE A 38 3.98 20.99 -12.56
CA ILE A 38 2.90 20.01 -12.69
C ILE A 38 2.53 19.72 -14.14
N ASN A 39 2.65 20.69 -15.06
CA ASN A 39 2.37 20.51 -16.49
C ASN A 39 3.27 19.48 -17.19
N ARG A 40 4.40 19.12 -16.59
CA ARG A 40 5.40 18.22 -17.15
C ARG A 40 5.62 16.97 -16.28
N ALA A 41 4.85 16.85 -15.22
CA ALA A 41 4.96 15.75 -14.30
C ALA A 41 4.16 14.54 -14.80
N ASP A 42 4.74 13.36 -14.69
CA ASP A 42 4.05 12.10 -14.96
C ASP A 42 3.23 11.65 -13.76
N TYR A 43 3.69 11.99 -12.54
CA TYR A 43 3.05 11.62 -11.29
C TYR A 43 2.91 12.82 -10.35
N PHE A 44 1.79 12.87 -9.65
CA PHE A 44 1.57 13.75 -8.51
C PHE A 44 1.23 12.91 -7.29
N ILE A 45 1.97 13.12 -6.18
CA ILE A 45 1.77 12.39 -4.94
C ILE A 45 1.32 13.37 -3.87
N ALA A 46 0.09 13.22 -3.38
CA ALA A 46 -0.46 13.98 -2.26
C ALA A 46 -0.31 13.20 -0.95
N ALA A 47 0.55 13.69 -0.06
CA ALA A 47 0.91 13.03 1.19
C ALA A 47 0.80 13.97 2.40
N HIS A 48 -0.25 14.79 2.44
CA HIS A 48 -0.57 15.61 3.61
C HIS A 48 -1.14 14.76 4.75
N GLN A 49 -1.01 15.26 5.97
CA GLN A 49 -1.66 14.70 7.16
C GLN A 49 -3.18 14.92 7.18
N ASN A 50 -3.69 15.75 6.28
CA ASN A 50 -5.09 16.12 6.20
C ASN A 50 -5.65 15.64 4.86
N ASP A 51 -6.70 14.81 4.90
CA ASP A 51 -7.29 14.19 3.73
C ASP A 51 -7.95 15.20 2.79
N GLU A 52 -8.55 16.27 3.32
CA GLU A 52 -9.17 17.32 2.50
C GLU A 52 -8.11 18.03 1.65
N ASN A 53 -6.91 18.27 2.20
CA ASN A 53 -5.80 18.86 1.45
C ASN A 53 -5.30 17.90 0.38
N ASN A 54 -5.23 16.60 0.67
CA ASN A 54 -4.87 15.59 -0.32
C ASN A 54 -5.87 15.58 -1.48
N LEU A 55 -7.16 15.52 -1.16
CA LEU A 55 -8.25 15.53 -2.14
C LEU A 55 -8.17 16.75 -3.06
N VAL A 56 -8.17 17.96 -2.48
CA VAL A 56 -8.16 19.21 -3.25
C VAL A 56 -6.89 19.34 -4.08
N SER A 57 -5.73 18.95 -3.53
CA SER A 57 -4.47 19.00 -4.29
C SER A 57 -4.50 18.09 -5.51
N CYS A 58 -5.05 16.89 -5.38
CA CYS A 58 -5.18 15.94 -6.47
C CYS A 58 -6.15 16.43 -7.55
N GLN A 59 -7.30 16.97 -7.16
CA GLN A 59 -8.27 17.56 -8.08
C GLN A 59 -7.67 18.72 -8.88
N ILE A 60 -6.92 19.63 -8.22
CA ILE A 60 -6.24 20.73 -8.90
C ILE A 60 -5.15 20.20 -9.82
N ALA A 61 -4.40 19.18 -9.43
CA ALA A 61 -3.38 18.57 -10.27
C ALA A 61 -3.97 17.99 -11.56
N LYS A 62 -5.04 17.20 -11.47
CA LYS A 62 -5.80 16.67 -12.63
C LYS A 62 -6.42 17.77 -13.47
N PHE A 63 -6.93 18.83 -12.85
CA PHE A 63 -7.47 19.99 -13.58
C PHE A 63 -6.41 20.72 -14.42
N ILE A 64 -5.17 20.79 -13.93
CA ILE A 64 -4.06 21.44 -14.66
C ILE A 64 -3.47 20.51 -15.73
N ASN A 65 -3.32 19.23 -15.41
CA ASN A 65 -2.75 18.22 -16.29
C ASN A 65 -3.63 16.95 -16.19
N SER A 66 -4.49 16.74 -17.19
CA SER A 66 -5.43 15.61 -17.21
C SER A 66 -4.76 14.25 -17.31
N ASP A 67 -3.57 14.20 -17.87
CA ASP A 67 -2.84 12.96 -18.13
C ASP A 67 -1.96 12.53 -16.94
N ILE A 68 -1.82 13.40 -15.94
CA ILE A 68 -1.00 13.10 -14.76
C ILE A 68 -1.60 11.96 -13.95
N LYS A 69 -0.76 11.02 -13.55
CA LYS A 69 -1.17 9.97 -12.60
C LYS A 69 -1.12 10.48 -11.18
N VAL A 70 -2.22 10.34 -10.47
CA VAL A 70 -2.38 10.88 -9.12
C VAL A 70 -2.38 9.75 -8.11
N ILE A 71 -1.48 9.87 -7.13
CA ILE A 71 -1.39 8.99 -5.98
C ILE A 71 -1.75 9.81 -4.74
N THR A 72 -2.72 9.35 -3.97
CA THR A 72 -3.15 10.06 -2.76
C THR A 72 -2.98 9.20 -1.51
N LEU A 73 -2.57 9.83 -0.41
CA LEU A 73 -2.58 9.21 0.90
C LEU A 73 -3.97 9.40 1.53
N LEU A 74 -4.56 8.33 2.02
CA LEU A 74 -5.76 8.33 2.86
C LEU A 74 -5.34 8.13 4.31
N ASN A 75 -5.57 9.14 5.17
CA ASN A 75 -5.21 9.09 6.58
C ASN A 75 -6.35 8.55 7.45
N SER A 76 -7.59 8.64 7.00
CA SER A 76 -8.76 8.16 7.75
C SER A 76 -9.70 7.37 6.86
N LYS A 77 -9.98 6.12 7.23
CA LYS A 77 -10.94 5.24 6.53
C LYS A 77 -12.33 5.84 6.38
N LYS A 78 -12.73 6.76 7.26
CA LYS A 78 -14.02 7.45 7.17
C LYS A 78 -14.17 8.28 5.90
N ASN A 79 -13.07 8.73 5.33
CA ASN A 79 -13.03 9.56 4.14
C ASN A 79 -12.91 8.73 2.84
N ARG A 80 -12.78 7.40 2.94
CA ARG A 80 -12.55 6.50 1.79
C ARG A 80 -13.58 6.68 0.68
N GLU A 81 -14.86 6.77 1.03
CA GLU A 81 -15.94 6.90 0.05
C GLU A 81 -15.83 8.18 -0.79
N ILE A 82 -15.32 9.27 -0.20
CA ILE A 82 -15.13 10.54 -0.91
C ILE A 82 -14.04 10.36 -1.97
N PHE A 83 -12.97 9.65 -1.63
CA PHE A 83 -11.85 9.41 -2.55
C PHE A 83 -12.22 8.42 -3.67
N LEU A 84 -13.08 7.45 -3.42
CA LEU A 84 -13.53 6.49 -4.43
C LEU A 84 -14.41 7.10 -5.52
N ASN A 85 -15.01 8.24 -5.25
CA ASN A 85 -15.86 8.96 -6.23
C ASN A 85 -15.08 9.92 -7.14
N ASP A 86 -13.79 10.09 -6.91
CA ASP A 86 -12.91 10.95 -7.70
C ASP A 86 -11.95 10.11 -8.56
N ASP A 87 -11.52 10.67 -9.69
CA ASP A 87 -10.60 10.04 -10.65
C ASP A 87 -9.15 10.00 -10.12
N PHE A 88 -8.92 9.32 -9.00
CA PHE A 88 -7.57 9.02 -8.54
C PHE A 88 -7.07 7.72 -9.14
N ASP A 89 -5.81 7.74 -9.58
CA ASP A 89 -5.22 6.52 -10.15
C ASP A 89 -4.85 5.52 -9.05
N TYR A 90 -4.37 6.03 -7.88
CA TYR A 90 -3.98 5.17 -6.76
C TYR A 90 -4.28 5.86 -5.42
N MET A 91 -4.82 5.09 -4.48
CA MET A 91 -5.05 5.49 -3.11
C MET A 91 -4.26 4.60 -2.15
N VAL A 92 -3.49 5.22 -1.27
CA VAL A 92 -2.67 4.54 -0.26
C VAL A 92 -3.32 4.74 1.11
N ASP A 93 -3.93 3.69 1.65
CA ASP A 93 -4.54 3.71 2.99
C ASP A 93 -3.45 3.58 4.07
N TYR A 94 -3.19 4.68 4.78
CA TYR A 94 -2.15 4.76 5.81
C TYR A 94 -2.42 3.83 6.99
N ASP A 95 -3.68 3.78 7.44
CA ASP A 95 -4.09 2.91 8.57
C ASP A 95 -3.90 1.44 8.22
N GLU A 96 -4.18 1.06 6.99
CA GLU A 96 -4.02 -0.31 6.51
C GLU A 96 -2.55 -0.71 6.43
N ILE A 97 -1.70 0.15 5.85
CA ILE A 97 -0.26 -0.12 5.76
C ILE A 97 0.36 -0.21 7.15
N LEU A 98 0.03 0.75 8.03
CA LEU A 98 0.56 0.76 9.39
C LEU A 98 0.06 -0.46 10.18
N GLY A 99 -1.23 -0.77 10.08
CA GLY A 99 -1.83 -1.94 10.71
C GLY A 99 -1.18 -3.25 10.26
N ASN A 100 -0.97 -3.42 8.96
CA ASN A 100 -0.28 -4.59 8.41
C ASN A 100 1.18 -4.66 8.89
N SER A 101 1.88 -3.53 8.92
CA SER A 101 3.25 -3.46 9.43
C SER A 101 3.33 -3.83 10.92
N ILE A 102 2.45 -3.29 11.76
CA ILE A 102 2.40 -3.62 13.19
C ILE A 102 2.05 -5.09 13.38
N ASN A 103 1.04 -5.59 12.68
CA ASN A 103 0.64 -6.99 12.76
C ASN A 103 1.75 -7.94 12.35
N SER A 104 2.60 -7.57 11.39
CA SER A 104 3.76 -8.38 10.99
C SER A 104 4.81 -8.55 12.10
N TYR A 105 4.86 -7.63 13.06
CA TYR A 105 5.77 -7.71 14.21
C TYR A 105 5.15 -8.40 15.43
N ILE A 106 3.83 -8.29 15.61
CA ILE A 106 3.11 -8.83 16.78
C ILE A 106 2.69 -10.27 16.57
N SER A 107 2.20 -10.56 15.38
CA SER A 107 1.79 -11.90 15.01
C SER A 107 2.99 -12.58 14.36
N ASP A 108 3.45 -13.71 14.88
CA ASP A 108 4.42 -14.57 14.21
C ASP A 108 3.91 -14.96 12.81
N TYR A 109 3.88 -13.98 11.88
CA TYR A 109 3.41 -14.06 10.49
C TYR A 109 1.95 -14.56 10.29
N SER A 110 1.09 -14.42 11.29
CA SER A 110 -0.22 -15.11 11.32
C SER A 110 -1.32 -14.53 10.46
N ASN A 111 -1.11 -13.64 9.56
CA ASN A 111 -2.01 -13.18 8.46
C ASN A 111 -1.44 -11.89 7.87
N MET A 112 -0.54 -12.00 6.96
CA MET A 112 0.04 -10.85 6.27
C MET A 112 -0.47 -10.80 4.83
N ASN A 113 -1.14 -9.72 4.45
CA ASN A 113 -1.41 -9.44 3.04
C ASN A 113 -0.15 -8.86 2.41
N ILE A 114 0.40 -9.54 1.39
CA ILE A 114 1.61 -9.11 0.68
C ILE A 114 1.26 -8.25 -0.52
N PHE A 115 0.18 -8.60 -1.20
CA PHE A 115 -0.20 -7.99 -2.46
C PHE A 115 -1.70 -8.01 -2.63
N THR A 116 -2.27 -6.90 -3.09
CA THR A 116 -3.66 -6.79 -3.50
C THR A 116 -3.70 -6.13 -4.87
N ASP A 117 -4.29 -6.81 -5.83
CA ASP A 117 -4.66 -6.25 -7.12
C ASP A 117 -6.17 -5.99 -7.12
N ASN A 118 -6.52 -4.72 -7.00
CA ASN A 118 -7.93 -4.30 -6.92
C ASN A 118 -8.65 -4.45 -8.27
N ASP A 119 -7.93 -4.41 -9.39
CA ASP A 119 -8.52 -4.50 -10.72
C ASP A 119 -8.95 -5.93 -11.06
N ASN A 120 -8.18 -6.92 -10.59
CA ASN A 120 -8.44 -8.34 -10.82
C ASN A 120 -8.97 -9.07 -9.58
N TYR A 121 -9.24 -8.35 -8.48
CA TYR A 121 -9.68 -8.93 -7.22
C TYR A 121 -8.77 -10.07 -6.72
N THR A 122 -7.45 -9.90 -6.90
CA THR A 122 -6.46 -10.91 -6.55
C THR A 122 -5.67 -10.45 -5.32
N GLU A 123 -5.56 -11.33 -4.33
CA GLU A 123 -4.78 -11.08 -3.12
C GLU A 123 -3.76 -12.20 -2.91
N ILE A 124 -2.58 -11.84 -2.42
CA ILE A 124 -1.58 -12.80 -1.95
C ILE A 124 -1.41 -12.61 -0.45
N ARG A 125 -1.74 -13.65 0.31
CA ARG A 125 -1.64 -13.63 1.78
C ARG A 125 -0.66 -14.67 2.28
N ILE A 126 0.10 -14.33 3.32
CA ILE A 126 0.82 -15.30 4.14
C ILE A 126 -0.06 -15.64 5.33
N MET A 127 -0.23 -16.93 5.59
CA MET A 127 -0.88 -17.43 6.79
C MET A 127 0.08 -18.34 7.54
N SER A 128 0.23 -18.15 8.85
CA SER A 128 1.01 -19.08 9.66
C SER A 128 0.13 -20.16 10.27
N ALA A 129 0.63 -21.39 10.25
CA ALA A 129 0.05 -22.50 10.98
C ALA A 129 0.64 -22.53 12.40
N GLY A 130 -0.05 -21.90 13.37
CA GLY A 130 0.33 -22.00 14.78
C GLY A 130 0.08 -23.41 15.36
N THR A 131 0.60 -23.68 16.57
CA THR A 131 0.52 -24.99 17.23
C THR A 131 -0.90 -25.55 17.34
N ASP A 132 -1.90 -24.67 17.45
CA ASP A 132 -3.31 -25.03 17.61
C ASP A 132 -4.08 -25.06 16.27
N SER A 133 -3.37 -24.88 15.17
CA SER A 133 -4.00 -24.83 13.84
C SER A 133 -4.49 -26.21 13.40
N ARG A 134 -5.73 -26.28 12.93
CA ARG A 134 -6.35 -27.51 12.42
C ARG A 134 -5.71 -28.08 11.15
N ILE A 135 -4.79 -27.32 10.54
CA ILE A 135 -4.11 -27.70 9.30
C ILE A 135 -2.76 -28.38 9.56
N ILE A 136 -2.25 -28.35 10.80
CA ILE A 136 -1.00 -29.04 11.15
C ILE A 136 -1.17 -30.54 10.96
N GLY A 137 -0.19 -31.17 10.33
CA GLY A 137 -0.19 -32.59 10.03
C GLY A 137 -1.00 -33.00 8.81
N LYS A 138 -1.68 -32.03 8.14
CA LYS A 138 -2.40 -32.27 6.89
C LYS A 138 -1.54 -31.93 5.68
N SER A 139 -1.81 -32.57 4.56
CA SER A 139 -1.32 -32.11 3.26
C SER A 139 -2.17 -30.95 2.74
N VAL A 140 -1.64 -30.18 1.79
CA VAL A 140 -2.41 -29.05 1.20
C VAL A 140 -3.72 -29.55 0.55
N SER A 141 -3.72 -30.74 0.00
CA SER A 141 -4.90 -31.38 -0.62
C SER A 141 -6.03 -31.71 0.35
N GLU A 142 -5.73 -31.75 1.66
CA GLU A 142 -6.69 -32.04 2.73
C GLU A 142 -7.22 -30.75 3.40
N ILE A 143 -6.76 -29.60 2.96
CA ILE A 143 -7.20 -28.31 3.50
C ILE A 143 -8.35 -27.78 2.67
N GLU A 144 -9.44 -27.43 3.34
CA GLU A 144 -10.53 -26.68 2.73
C GLU A 144 -10.13 -25.23 2.57
N LEU A 145 -9.87 -24.81 1.33
CA LEU A 145 -9.57 -23.44 0.96
C LEU A 145 -10.85 -22.70 0.55
N PRO A 146 -10.91 -21.38 0.71
CA PRO A 146 -11.97 -20.56 0.12
C PRO A 146 -12.08 -20.77 -1.39
N ASN A 147 -13.28 -20.53 -1.95
CA ASN A 147 -13.50 -20.64 -3.38
C ASN A 147 -12.52 -19.70 -4.12
N ASN A 148 -11.97 -20.17 -5.24
CA ASN A 148 -11.01 -19.47 -6.09
C ASN A 148 -9.64 -19.20 -5.45
N SER A 149 -9.34 -19.82 -4.31
CA SER A 149 -8.01 -19.68 -3.69
C SER A 149 -7.14 -20.91 -3.90
N LYS A 150 -5.82 -20.72 -3.89
CA LYS A 150 -4.83 -21.78 -4.01
C LYS A 150 -3.61 -21.51 -3.17
N VAL A 151 -2.97 -22.54 -2.65
CA VAL A 151 -1.65 -22.44 -2.03
C VAL A 151 -0.61 -22.31 -3.13
N ILE A 152 0.26 -21.29 -3.02
CA ILE A 152 1.37 -21.07 -3.98
C ILE A 152 2.64 -21.69 -3.46
N ALA A 153 2.92 -21.55 -2.17
CA ALA A 153 4.13 -22.07 -1.54
C ALA A 153 3.91 -22.35 -0.05
N ILE A 154 4.71 -23.24 0.49
CA ILE A 154 4.81 -23.52 1.93
C ILE A 154 6.21 -23.10 2.38
N ILE A 155 6.28 -22.26 3.42
CA ILE A 155 7.55 -21.84 4.02
C ILE A 155 7.67 -22.54 5.37
N SER A 156 8.70 -23.36 5.54
CA SER A 156 8.96 -24.02 6.82
C SER A 156 9.49 -23.03 7.87
N SER A 157 9.44 -23.41 9.14
CA SER A 157 10.03 -22.64 10.25
C SER A 157 11.53 -22.36 10.08
N SER A 158 12.22 -23.17 9.28
CA SER A 158 13.63 -22.96 8.91
C SER A 158 13.84 -22.02 7.72
N GLY A 159 12.75 -21.46 7.16
CA GLY A 159 12.79 -20.55 6.00
C GLY A 159 12.86 -21.24 4.64
N ASN A 160 12.81 -22.58 4.58
CA ASN A 160 12.81 -23.29 3.30
C ASN A 160 11.48 -23.18 2.61
N ILE A 161 11.49 -22.81 1.32
CA ILE A 161 10.30 -22.70 0.49
C ILE A 161 10.08 -24.01 -0.26
N SER A 162 8.88 -24.55 -0.17
CA SER A 162 8.47 -25.75 -0.88
C SER A 162 7.25 -25.46 -1.76
N HIS A 163 7.30 -25.96 -2.98
CA HIS A 163 6.16 -26.02 -3.92
C HIS A 163 5.58 -27.44 -4.01
N ASN A 164 6.06 -28.34 -3.17
CA ASN A 164 5.55 -29.71 -3.10
C ASN A 164 4.41 -29.79 -2.08
N PHE A 165 3.19 -29.82 -2.56
CA PHE A 165 1.95 -29.83 -1.79
C PHE A 165 1.53 -31.20 -1.25
N SER A 166 2.29 -32.25 -1.56
CA SER A 166 2.08 -33.60 -1.02
C SER A 166 2.65 -33.77 0.39
N ASN A 167 3.52 -32.87 0.81
CA ASN A 167 4.12 -32.91 2.14
C ASN A 167 3.11 -32.42 3.19
N THR A 168 3.16 -33.02 4.37
CA THR A 168 2.39 -32.56 5.53
C THR A 168 2.88 -31.20 6.00
N ILE A 169 1.92 -30.32 6.34
CA ILE A 169 2.21 -29.01 6.91
C ILE A 169 2.65 -29.22 8.36
N ASN A 170 3.89 -28.90 8.60
CA ASN A 170 4.42 -28.72 9.95
C ASN A 170 4.27 -27.22 10.32
N LEU A 171 4.65 -26.79 11.52
CA LEU A 171 4.72 -25.38 11.90
C LEU A 171 5.35 -24.58 10.75
N SER A 172 4.54 -23.91 9.93
CA SER A 172 4.99 -23.34 8.67
C SER A 172 4.10 -22.17 8.25
N LEU A 173 4.69 -21.30 7.44
CA LEU A 173 3.99 -20.23 6.74
C LEU A 173 3.40 -20.76 5.44
N ILE A 174 2.14 -20.44 5.17
CA ILE A 174 1.44 -20.85 3.95
C ILE A 174 1.13 -19.60 3.13
N HIS A 175 1.52 -19.62 1.87
CA HIS A 175 1.15 -18.60 0.89
C HIS A 175 -0.15 -18.99 0.19
N ILE A 176 -1.18 -18.15 0.29
CA ILE A 176 -2.48 -18.31 -0.39
C ILE A 176 -2.69 -17.11 -1.30
N SER A 177 -3.10 -17.34 -2.56
CA SER A 177 -3.62 -16.30 -3.46
C SER A 177 -5.10 -16.55 -3.75
N GLU A 178 -5.89 -15.53 -3.70
CA GLU A 178 -7.26 -15.47 -4.22
C GLU A 178 -7.28 -14.79 -5.57
#